data_735fc6036ab4209a049a747513961e03
#
_entry.id   735fc6036ab4209a049a747513961e03
#
_cell.length_a   1.000
_cell.length_b   1.000
_cell.length_c   1.000
_cell.angle_alpha   90.00
_cell.angle_beta   90.00
_cell.angle_gamma   90.00
#
_symmetry.space_group_name_H-M   'P 1'
#
loop_
_entity.id
_entity.type
_entity.pdbx_description
1 polymer ?
#
loop_
_entity_poly.entity_id
_entity_poly.type
_entity_poly.pdbx_seq_one_letter_code
_entity_poly.pdbx_strand_id
1 'polypeptide(L)'
;MENKKLKMGEIEALINSCVGKINRKSHVIKNHSFKTDSELKKRYETKKIPAASCFYKNINIKRIIKKLMLESPELTSWILHSDTKRLEIQDDLHHCGRKYDGHGYVECNSCYLVLGKEINPDGHIKKIYVRTCYPV
;
A
#
# COMPACT_ATOMS: atom_id res chain seq x y z
N MET A 1 -0.41 18.57 -30.09
CA MET A 1 0.09 17.78 -29.21
C MET A 1 -0.76 16.62 -28.80
N GLU A 2 -0.20 15.54 -28.64
CA GLU A 2 -0.94 14.43 -28.42
C GLU A 2 -1.07 14.08 -27.04
N ASN A 3 -2.25 13.89 -26.64
CA ASN A 3 -2.52 13.43 -25.31
C ASN A 3 -2.14 11.99 -25.20
N LYS A 4 -1.13 11.73 -24.46
CA LYS A 4 -0.75 10.36 -24.20
C LYS A 4 -1.62 9.79 -23.10
N LYS A 5 -2.92 9.70 -23.38
CA LYS A 5 -3.81 9.05 -22.44
C LYS A 5 -3.52 7.57 -22.48
N LEU A 6 -3.23 6.99 -21.34
CA LEU A 6 -3.20 5.56 -21.23
C LEU A 6 -4.62 5.05 -21.36
N LYS A 7 -4.78 3.98 -22.13
CA LYS A 7 -6.06 3.30 -22.22
C LYS A 7 -6.34 2.61 -20.90
N MET A 8 -7.61 2.41 -20.58
CA MET A 8 -8.01 1.74 -19.36
C MET A 8 -7.27 0.43 -19.16
N GLY A 9 -7.09 -0.36 -20.24
CA GLY A 9 -6.34 -1.61 -20.15
C GLY A 9 -4.89 -1.44 -19.76
N GLU A 10 -4.27 -0.32 -20.13
CA GLU A 10 -2.88 -0.07 -19.76
C GLU A 10 -2.77 0.26 -18.27
N ILE A 11 -3.74 0.98 -17.72
CA ILE A 11 -3.77 1.27 -16.28
C ILE A 11 -4.00 -0.01 -15.50
N GLU A 12 -4.93 -0.85 -15.93
CA GLU A 12 -5.16 -2.14 -15.31
C GLU A 12 -3.92 -3.02 -15.37
N ALA A 13 -3.19 -2.99 -16.48
CA ALA A 13 -1.96 -3.75 -16.62
C ALA A 13 -0.90 -3.27 -15.62
N LEU A 14 -0.79 -1.97 -15.39
CA LEU A 14 0.13 -1.41 -14.38
C LEU A 14 -0.26 -1.87 -12.98
N ILE A 15 -1.55 -1.85 -12.67
CA ILE A 15 -2.06 -2.30 -11.37
C ILE A 15 -1.77 -3.79 -11.18
N ASN A 16 -2.10 -4.62 -12.17
CA ASN A 16 -1.90 -6.06 -12.09
C ASN A 16 -0.43 -6.43 -11.98
N SER A 17 0.44 -5.73 -12.70
CA SER A 17 1.87 -5.95 -12.60
C SER A 17 2.39 -5.58 -11.22
N CYS A 18 1.91 -4.47 -10.66
CA CYS A 18 2.27 -4.03 -9.32
C CYS A 18 1.86 -5.08 -8.27
N VAL A 19 0.61 -5.49 -8.30
CA VAL A 19 0.06 -6.45 -7.34
C VAL A 19 0.72 -7.82 -7.51
N GLY A 20 0.99 -8.21 -8.75
CA GLY A 20 1.61 -9.50 -9.05
C GLY A 20 3.01 -9.67 -8.46
N LYS A 21 3.71 -8.58 -8.20
CA LYS A 21 5.06 -8.63 -7.62
C LYS A 21 5.07 -8.74 -6.11
N ILE A 22 3.92 -8.64 -5.46
CA ILE A 22 3.83 -8.76 -4.00
C ILE A 22 3.91 -10.24 -3.63
N ASN A 23 4.86 -10.59 -2.77
CA ASN A 23 5.04 -11.95 -2.29
C ASN A 23 5.54 -11.93 -0.86
N ARG A 24 5.85 -13.11 -0.30
CA ARG A 24 6.29 -13.22 1.11
C ARG A 24 7.52 -12.38 1.45
N LYS A 25 8.36 -12.10 0.47
CA LYS A 25 9.58 -11.30 0.68
C LYS A 25 9.32 -9.81 0.57
N SER A 26 8.14 -9.41 0.09
CA SER A 26 7.79 -8.00 -0.03
C SER A 26 7.71 -7.36 1.35
N HIS A 27 8.20 -6.14 1.44
CA HIS A 27 8.20 -5.37 2.69
C HIS A 27 6.82 -5.34 3.37
N VAL A 28 5.76 -5.12 2.59
CA VAL A 28 4.40 -5.03 3.12
C VAL A 28 3.96 -6.35 3.77
N ILE A 29 4.27 -7.48 3.14
CA ILE A 29 3.88 -8.79 3.68
C ILE A 29 4.75 -9.11 4.90
N LYS A 30 6.05 -8.90 4.79
CA LYS A 30 7.00 -9.22 5.85
C LYS A 30 6.74 -8.41 7.12
N ASN A 31 6.45 -7.13 6.98
CA ASN A 31 6.30 -6.23 8.13
C ASN A 31 4.87 -6.08 8.65
N HIS A 32 3.88 -6.27 7.80
CA HIS A 32 2.49 -5.94 8.15
C HIS A 32 1.51 -7.10 8.04
N SER A 33 1.96 -8.31 7.68
CA SER A 33 1.13 -9.50 7.83
C SER A 33 0.94 -9.78 9.33
N PHE A 34 0.08 -10.74 9.67
CA PHE A 34 -0.27 -10.99 11.06
C PHE A 34 0.95 -11.15 11.97
N LYS A 35 0.92 -10.49 13.11
CA LYS A 35 1.93 -10.57 14.16
C LYS A 35 1.25 -10.84 15.49
N THR A 36 1.94 -11.53 16.37
CA THR A 36 1.48 -11.73 17.74
C THR A 36 1.64 -10.44 18.55
N ASP A 37 1.00 -10.39 19.72
CA ASP A 37 1.12 -9.22 20.59
C ASP A 37 2.56 -8.94 20.97
N SER A 38 3.31 -9.98 21.31
CA SER A 38 4.72 -9.81 21.69
C SER A 38 5.57 -9.33 20.53
N GLU A 39 5.28 -9.78 19.31
CA GLU A 39 6.00 -9.32 18.12
C GLU A 39 5.74 -7.85 17.84
N LEU A 40 4.49 -7.39 17.96
CA LEU A 40 4.15 -5.99 17.77
C LEU A 40 4.82 -5.10 18.82
N LYS A 41 4.78 -5.52 20.09
CA LYS A 41 5.40 -4.76 21.16
C LYS A 41 6.91 -4.65 20.97
N LYS A 42 7.54 -5.76 20.61
CA LYS A 42 8.99 -5.79 20.35
C LYS A 42 9.35 -4.85 19.19
N ARG A 43 8.57 -4.88 18.11
CA ARG A 43 8.81 -4.01 16.97
C ARG A 43 8.67 -2.54 17.36
N TYR A 44 7.63 -2.21 18.14
CA TYR A 44 7.43 -0.86 18.65
C TYR A 44 8.65 -0.39 19.43
N GLU A 45 9.14 -1.23 20.33
CA GLU A 45 10.26 -0.89 21.22
C GLU A 45 11.58 -0.79 20.48
N THR A 46 11.81 -1.62 19.46
CA THR A 46 13.09 -1.67 18.77
C THR A 46 13.17 -0.69 17.60
N LYS A 47 12.07 -0.36 16.94
CA LYS A 47 12.08 0.51 15.76
C LYS A 47 11.82 1.98 16.04
N LYS A 48 11.47 2.32 17.27
CA LYS A 48 11.17 3.71 17.66
C LYS A 48 10.13 4.36 16.75
N ILE A 49 9.08 3.64 16.45
CA ILE A 49 7.96 4.11 15.62
C ILE A 49 6.79 4.51 16.50
N PRO A 50 5.88 5.40 16.03
CA PRO A 50 4.73 5.82 16.83
C PRO A 50 3.78 4.67 17.18
N ALA A 51 3.68 3.69 16.31
CA ALA A 51 2.87 2.50 16.54
C ALA A 51 3.36 1.37 15.64
N ALA A 52 3.23 0.12 16.10
CA ALA A 52 3.52 -1.05 15.30
C ALA A 52 2.20 -1.73 14.96
N SER A 53 1.90 -1.95 13.68
CA SER A 53 0.62 -2.48 13.23
C SER A 53 0.77 -3.74 12.40
N CYS A 54 -0.31 -4.54 12.35
CA CYS A 54 -0.39 -5.68 11.45
C CYS A 54 -1.82 -5.93 11.03
N PHE A 55 -1.98 -6.55 9.86
CA PHE A 55 -3.29 -7.02 9.41
C PHE A 55 -3.68 -8.29 10.17
N TYR A 56 -4.97 -8.55 10.28
CA TYR A 56 -5.46 -9.81 10.82
C TYR A 56 -5.19 -10.94 9.81
N LYS A 57 -5.17 -12.19 10.31
CA LYS A 57 -4.86 -13.36 9.48
C LYS A 57 -5.81 -13.56 8.31
N ASN A 58 -7.07 -13.18 8.47
CA ASN A 58 -8.09 -13.36 7.43
C ASN A 58 -8.03 -12.31 6.32
N ILE A 59 -7.15 -11.32 6.44
CA ILE A 59 -7.03 -10.25 5.44
C ILE A 59 -6.05 -10.68 4.35
N ASN A 60 -6.53 -10.67 3.11
CA ASN A 60 -5.67 -10.89 1.96
C ASN A 60 -5.10 -9.54 1.52
N ILE A 61 -3.86 -9.28 1.90
CA ILE A 61 -3.22 -7.98 1.68
C ILE A 61 -3.13 -7.61 0.19
N LYS A 62 -2.78 -8.57 -0.66
CA LYS A 62 -2.72 -8.33 -2.11
C LYS A 62 -4.06 -7.88 -2.66
N ARG A 63 -5.13 -8.53 -2.23
CA ARG A 63 -6.48 -8.22 -2.66
C ARG A 63 -6.90 -6.82 -2.21
N ILE A 64 -6.55 -6.46 -0.98
CA ILE A 64 -6.85 -5.14 -0.45
C ILE A 64 -6.10 -4.07 -1.23
N ILE A 65 -4.82 -4.29 -1.52
CA ILE A 65 -4.02 -3.34 -2.30
C ILE A 65 -4.65 -3.14 -3.68
N LYS A 66 -5.00 -4.23 -4.35
CA LYS A 66 -5.64 -4.14 -5.66
C LYS A 66 -6.94 -3.35 -5.60
N LYS A 67 -7.76 -3.62 -4.59
CA LYS A 67 -9.03 -2.93 -4.40
C LYS A 67 -8.80 -1.42 -4.18
N LEU A 68 -7.87 -1.06 -3.31
CA LEU A 68 -7.56 0.34 -3.05
C LEU A 68 -7.10 1.06 -4.32
N MET A 69 -6.27 0.41 -5.12
CA MET A 69 -5.79 0.98 -6.36
C MET A 69 -6.92 1.17 -7.38
N LEU A 70 -7.77 0.17 -7.54
CA LEU A 70 -8.88 0.22 -8.50
C LEU A 70 -9.93 1.26 -8.11
N GLU A 71 -10.15 1.46 -6.82
CA GLU A 71 -11.17 2.39 -6.33
C GLU A 71 -10.66 3.82 -6.12
N SER A 72 -9.36 4.03 -6.23
CA SER A 72 -8.79 5.36 -6.02
C SER A 72 -9.14 6.31 -7.16
N PRO A 73 -9.81 7.42 -6.88
CA PRO A 73 -10.10 8.41 -7.93
C PRO A 73 -8.86 9.17 -8.37
N GLU A 74 -7.79 9.12 -7.58
CA GLU A 74 -6.58 9.89 -7.86
C GLU A 74 -5.52 9.12 -8.64
N LEU A 75 -5.62 7.81 -8.72
CA LEU A 75 -4.57 6.97 -9.29
C LEU A 75 -4.26 7.32 -10.74
N THR A 76 -5.28 7.39 -11.58
CA THR A 76 -5.08 7.70 -13.00
C THR A 76 -4.44 9.07 -13.21
N SER A 77 -4.94 10.07 -12.50
CA SER A 77 -4.39 11.42 -12.58
C SER A 77 -2.94 11.46 -12.11
N TRP A 78 -2.63 10.74 -11.04
CA TRP A 78 -1.28 10.66 -10.52
C TRP A 78 -0.34 10.02 -11.53
N ILE A 79 -0.79 8.94 -12.18
CA ILE A 79 0.01 8.27 -13.20
C ILE A 79 0.30 9.19 -14.39
N LEU A 80 -0.72 9.92 -14.84
CA LEU A 80 -0.63 10.68 -16.09
C LEU A 80 -0.08 12.09 -15.94
N HIS A 81 -0.38 12.75 -14.84
CA HIS A 81 -0.17 14.21 -14.75
C HIS A 81 0.69 14.70 -13.60
N SER A 82 0.99 13.83 -12.64
CA SER A 82 1.70 14.29 -11.45
C SER A 82 3.21 14.13 -11.59
N ASP A 83 3.94 15.12 -11.10
CA ASP A 83 5.40 15.05 -11.01
C ASP A 83 5.82 14.32 -9.74
N THR A 84 4.91 14.12 -8.80
CA THR A 84 5.24 13.42 -7.56
C THR A 84 5.40 11.94 -7.81
N LYS A 85 6.43 11.35 -7.22
CA LYS A 85 6.68 9.92 -7.34
C LYS A 85 6.03 9.11 -6.23
N ARG A 86 5.16 9.73 -5.45
CA ARG A 86 4.51 9.12 -4.31
C ARG A 86 3.02 9.44 -4.31
N LEU A 87 2.20 8.42 -4.13
CA LEU A 87 0.75 8.58 -3.95
C LEU A 87 0.37 7.88 -2.66
N GLU A 88 -0.37 8.57 -1.79
CA GLU A 88 -0.91 8.01 -0.55
C GLU A 88 -2.40 7.82 -0.70
N ILE A 89 -2.86 6.62 -0.40
CA ILE A 89 -4.27 6.26 -0.46
C ILE A 89 -4.67 5.73 0.92
N GLN A 90 -5.71 6.29 1.49
CA GLN A 90 -6.27 5.77 2.75
C GLN A 90 -7.75 5.59 2.57
N ASP A 91 -8.27 4.46 3.02
CA ASP A 91 -9.69 4.18 2.93
C ASP A 91 -10.12 3.33 4.12
N ASP A 92 -11.41 3.37 4.40
CA ASP A 92 -11.98 2.59 5.49
C ASP A 92 -11.91 1.12 5.14
N LEU A 93 -11.54 0.32 6.11
CA LEU A 93 -11.52 -1.12 5.99
C LEU A 93 -11.78 -1.68 7.38
N HIS A 94 -13.07 -1.93 7.64
CA HIS A 94 -13.53 -2.33 8.97
C HIS A 94 -12.82 -3.57 9.50
N HIS A 95 -12.33 -3.48 10.74
CA HIS A 95 -11.75 -4.61 11.47
C HIS A 95 -10.64 -5.30 10.68
N CYS A 96 -9.71 -4.51 10.15
CA CYS A 96 -8.68 -5.03 9.26
C CYS A 96 -7.38 -5.41 9.97
N GLY A 97 -7.17 -4.89 11.17
CA GLY A 97 -5.92 -5.16 11.87
C GLY A 97 -5.89 -4.48 13.23
N ARG A 98 -4.71 -4.42 13.79
CA ARG A 98 -4.50 -3.80 15.10
C ARG A 98 -3.12 -3.18 15.16
N LYS A 99 -2.93 -2.31 16.13
CA LYS A 99 -1.63 -1.67 16.37
C LYS A 99 -1.35 -1.59 17.87
N TYR A 100 -0.06 -1.58 18.20
CA TYR A 100 0.42 -1.31 19.56
C TYR A 100 1.04 0.09 19.55
N ASP A 101 0.51 0.99 20.38
CA ASP A 101 0.92 2.40 20.41
C ASP A 101 1.75 2.77 21.65
N GLY A 102 2.19 1.79 22.42
CA GLY A 102 2.93 2.00 23.65
C GLY A 102 2.04 2.00 24.88
N HIS A 103 0.74 2.21 24.71
CA HIS A 103 -0.23 2.24 25.79
C HIS A 103 -1.15 1.03 25.78
N GLY A 104 -1.30 0.40 24.62
CA GLY A 104 -2.17 -0.77 24.49
C GLY A 104 -2.35 -1.14 23.03
N TYR A 105 -3.17 -2.19 22.83
CA TYR A 105 -3.49 -2.68 21.49
C TYR A 105 -4.81 -2.06 21.05
N VAL A 106 -4.79 -1.42 19.89
CA VAL A 106 -5.95 -0.70 19.34
C VAL A 106 -6.35 -1.31 18.01
N GLU A 107 -7.65 -1.52 17.82
CA GLU A 107 -8.14 -2.05 16.57
C GLU A 107 -8.06 -0.99 15.47
N CYS A 108 -7.74 -1.42 14.26
CA CYS A 108 -7.64 -0.55 13.10
C CYS A 108 -8.80 -0.79 12.15
N ASN A 109 -9.40 0.30 11.68
CA ASN A 109 -10.54 0.26 10.76
C ASN A 109 -10.30 1.05 9.49
N SER A 110 -9.06 1.30 9.17
CA SER A 110 -8.63 1.94 7.93
C SER A 110 -7.36 1.27 7.44
N CYS A 111 -7.11 1.41 6.15
CA CYS A 111 -5.90 0.91 5.52
C CYS A 111 -5.19 2.05 4.80
N TYR A 112 -3.88 2.12 4.97
CA TYR A 112 -3.05 3.16 4.37
C TYR A 112 -2.10 2.50 3.39
N LEU A 113 -2.13 2.95 2.14
CA LEU A 113 -1.31 2.41 1.06
C LEU A 113 -0.46 3.54 0.47
N VAL A 114 0.82 3.30 0.33
CA VAL A 114 1.73 4.23 -0.33
C VAL A 114 2.30 3.57 -1.56
N LEU A 115 2.10 4.22 -2.70
CA LEU A 115 2.62 3.77 -3.98
C LEU A 115 3.76 4.67 -4.43
N GLY A 116 4.67 4.10 -5.18
CA GLY A 116 5.70 4.83 -5.90
C GLY A 116 5.60 4.52 -7.38
N LYS A 117 6.23 5.35 -8.20
CA LYS A 117 6.31 5.09 -9.64
C LYS A 117 7.72 5.35 -10.14
N GLU A 118 8.11 4.60 -11.17
CA GLU A 118 9.35 4.84 -11.91
C GLU A 118 8.99 5.34 -13.29
N ILE A 119 9.69 6.37 -13.71
CA ILE A 119 9.47 7.00 -15.00
C ILE A 119 10.74 6.83 -15.83
N ASN A 120 10.57 6.42 -17.08
CA ASN A 120 11.69 6.27 -18.01
C ASN A 120 12.25 7.66 -18.39
N PRO A 121 13.49 7.73 -18.87
CA PRO A 121 14.08 9.02 -19.30
C PRO A 121 13.24 9.76 -20.35
N ASP A 122 12.42 9.05 -21.12
CA ASP A 122 11.55 9.65 -22.12
C ASP A 122 10.25 10.21 -21.54
N GLY A 123 10.04 10.11 -20.23
CA GLY A 123 8.85 10.62 -19.56
C GLY A 123 7.70 9.64 -19.43
N HIS A 124 7.82 8.44 -20.02
CA HIS A 124 6.76 7.43 -19.90
C HIS A 124 6.89 6.67 -18.59
N ILE A 125 5.76 6.26 -18.04
CA ILE A 125 5.77 5.47 -16.82
C ILE A 125 6.26 4.07 -17.11
N LYS A 126 7.22 3.62 -16.30
CA LYS A 126 7.78 2.28 -16.41
C LYS A 126 7.00 1.30 -15.57
N LYS A 127 6.76 1.64 -14.32
CA LYS A 127 6.02 0.78 -13.39
C LYS A 127 5.51 1.55 -12.18
N ILE A 128 4.54 0.95 -11.52
CA ILE A 128 4.06 1.36 -10.20
C ILE A 128 4.50 0.28 -9.22
N TYR A 129 4.85 0.66 -8.01
CA TYR A 129 5.21 -0.31 -6.98
C TYR A 129 4.64 0.10 -5.62
N VAL A 130 4.47 -0.88 -4.73
CA VAL A 130 3.99 -0.63 -3.38
C VAL A 130 5.18 -0.28 -2.50
N ARG A 131 5.15 0.90 -1.90
CA ARG A 131 6.18 1.30 -0.92
C ARG A 131 5.85 0.72 0.44
N THR A 132 4.61 0.83 0.86
CA THR A 132 4.13 0.22 2.09
C THR A 132 2.60 0.17 2.10
N CYS A 133 2.04 -0.69 2.95
CA CYS A 133 0.60 -0.77 3.18
C CYS A 133 0.40 -1.34 4.58
N TYR A 134 -0.37 -0.64 5.40
CA TYR A 134 -0.61 -1.10 6.77
C TYR A 134 -1.94 -0.59 7.31
N PRO A 135 -2.50 -1.28 8.31
CA PRO A 135 -3.74 -0.81 8.94
C PRO A 135 -3.46 0.38 9.85
N VAL A 136 -4.41 1.28 9.90
CA VAL A 136 -4.34 2.48 10.75
C VAL A 136 -5.63 2.69 11.52
#